data_dd95e50323ac1e7cdb19e52a8b0980da
#
_entry.id   dd95e50323ac1e7cdb19e52a8b0980da
#
_cell.length_a   1.000
_cell.length_b   1.000
_cell.length_c   1.000
_cell.angle_alpha   90.00
_cell.angle_beta   90.00
_cell.angle_gamma   90.00
#
_symmetry.space_group_name_H-M   'P 1'
#
loop_
_entity.id
_entity.type
_entity.pdbx_description
1 polymer ?
#
loop_
_entity_poly.entity_id
_entity_poly.type
_entity_poly.pdbx_seq_one_letter_code
_entity_poly.pdbx_strand_id
1 'polypeptide(L)'
;ESIRLSNKEYPDAKVKTIDAAWKGYQRGQEVALSLMLDSLWELKEVGVNFIVIGHVKTKEVTDVISEATYNTLTNDVAKTYFNGLKKKCHFLALAYNDRSIAKEKTGKKDFKGKA
;
A
#
# COMPACT_ATOMS: atom_id res chain seq x y z
N GLU A 1 4.58 19.82 2.30
CA GLU A 1 3.63 20.76 2.90
C GLU A 1 3.51 20.55 4.41
N SER A 2 3.34 19.32 4.93
CA SER A 2 3.27 19.06 6.37
C SER A 2 4.46 19.65 7.15
N ILE A 3 5.68 19.45 6.66
CA ILE A 3 6.91 20.03 7.25
C ILE A 3 6.86 21.55 7.22
N ARG A 4 6.43 22.14 6.11
CA ARG A 4 6.33 23.59 5.95
C ARG A 4 5.34 24.20 6.95
N LEU A 5 4.18 23.58 7.11
CA LEU A 5 3.17 24.02 8.06
C LEU A 5 3.65 23.85 9.51
N SER A 6 4.33 22.76 9.82
CA SER A 6 4.95 22.55 11.14
C SER A 6 5.97 23.64 11.48
N ASN A 7 6.84 24.00 10.54
CA ASN A 7 7.82 25.06 10.75
C ASN A 7 7.19 26.46 10.83
N LYS A 8 6.03 26.66 10.21
CA LYS A 8 5.27 27.91 10.37
C LYS A 8 4.66 28.03 11.76
N GLU A 9 4.11 26.94 12.28
CA GLU A 9 3.51 26.89 13.62
C GLU A 9 4.56 26.92 14.73
N TYR A 10 5.69 26.23 14.52
CA TYR A 10 6.81 26.14 15.45
C TYR A 10 8.12 26.62 14.80
N PRO A 11 8.34 27.94 14.65
CA PRO A 11 9.48 28.46 13.89
C PRO A 11 10.84 28.08 14.46
N ASP A 12 10.93 27.88 15.76
CA ASP A 12 12.18 27.56 16.47
C ASP A 12 12.60 26.10 16.28
N ALA A 13 11.68 25.22 15.94
CA ALA A 13 11.96 23.79 15.79
C ALA A 13 12.77 23.46 14.53
N LYS A 14 12.59 24.22 13.43
CA LYS A 14 13.30 24.07 12.13
C LYS A 14 13.43 22.63 11.67
N VAL A 15 12.34 21.88 11.72
CA VAL A 15 12.34 20.45 11.36
C VAL A 15 12.59 20.25 9.87
N LYS A 16 13.35 19.21 9.54
CA LYS A 16 13.70 18.83 8.17
C LYS A 16 13.04 17.53 7.71
N THR A 17 12.55 16.74 8.64
CA THR A 17 11.93 15.43 8.37
C THR A 17 10.48 15.42 8.78
N ILE A 18 9.68 14.58 8.11
CA ILE A 18 8.26 14.43 8.44
C ILE A 18 8.06 13.80 9.82
N ASP A 19 8.95 12.93 10.24
CA ASP A 19 8.86 12.24 11.53
C ASP A 19 9.13 13.19 12.72
N ALA A 20 9.92 14.22 12.50
CA ALA A 20 10.17 15.27 13.49
C ALA A 20 9.12 16.41 13.47
N ALA A 21 8.33 16.52 12.41
CA ALA A 21 7.31 17.54 12.27
C ALA A 21 6.22 17.40 13.33
N TRP A 22 5.62 18.55 13.73
CA TRP A 22 4.54 18.58 14.70
C TRP A 22 4.88 17.97 16.08
N LYS A 23 6.13 18.16 16.52
CA LYS A 23 6.69 17.64 17.77
C LYS A 23 6.88 16.10 17.80
N GLY A 24 6.92 15.46 16.66
CA GLY A 24 7.10 14.02 16.52
C GLY A 24 5.82 13.19 16.76
N TYR A 25 5.98 11.96 17.25
CA TYR A 25 4.87 11.02 17.50
C TYR A 25 3.97 10.74 16.29
N GLN A 26 4.57 10.67 15.07
CA GLN A 26 3.87 10.43 13.80
C GLN A 26 2.84 11.51 13.39
N ARG A 27 2.73 12.60 14.11
CA ARG A 27 1.80 13.69 13.78
C ARG A 27 2.07 14.32 12.42
N GLY A 28 3.34 14.41 12.01
CA GLY A 28 3.71 14.86 10.67
C GLY A 28 3.12 13.98 9.57
N GLN A 29 3.13 12.67 9.76
CA GLN A 29 2.52 11.70 8.83
C GLN A 29 0.99 11.83 8.83
N GLU A 30 0.36 12.00 9.96
CA GLU A 30 -1.09 12.20 10.07
C GLU A 30 -1.54 13.48 9.37
N VAL A 31 -0.81 14.58 9.56
CA VAL A 31 -1.09 15.84 8.86
C VAL A 31 -0.90 15.69 7.36
N ALA A 32 0.16 15.01 6.91
CA ALA A 32 0.38 14.75 5.49
C ALA A 32 -0.75 13.91 4.87
N LEU A 33 -1.22 12.89 5.58
CA LEU A 33 -2.36 12.07 5.14
C LEU A 33 -3.64 12.91 5.03
N SER A 34 -3.95 13.72 6.04
CA SER A 34 -5.09 14.64 6.02
C SER A 34 -5.03 15.58 4.81
N LEU A 35 -3.90 16.21 4.57
CA LEU A 35 -3.71 17.12 3.44
C LEU A 35 -3.94 16.42 2.10
N MET A 36 -3.43 15.21 1.95
CA MET A 36 -3.63 14.40 0.75
C MET A 36 -5.12 14.05 0.54
N LEU A 37 -5.78 13.56 1.57
CA LEU A 37 -7.19 13.16 1.49
C LEU A 37 -8.09 14.37 1.24
N ASP A 38 -7.86 15.48 1.90
CA ASP A 38 -8.64 16.71 1.72
C ASP A 38 -8.49 17.24 0.29
N SER A 39 -7.29 17.22 -0.27
CA SER A 39 -7.06 17.62 -1.67
C SER A 39 -7.80 16.73 -2.66
N LEU A 40 -7.84 15.42 -2.44
CA LEU A 40 -8.59 14.48 -3.29
C LEU A 40 -10.10 14.71 -3.17
N TRP A 41 -10.59 14.98 -1.96
CA TRP A 41 -12.01 15.24 -1.73
C TRP A 41 -12.48 16.56 -2.29
N GLU A 42 -11.67 17.61 -2.24
CA GLU A 42 -11.95 18.88 -2.93
C GLU A 42 -12.13 18.68 -4.44
N LEU A 43 -11.30 17.84 -5.07
CA LEU A 43 -11.46 17.47 -6.47
C LEU A 43 -12.80 16.77 -6.73
N LYS A 44 -13.20 15.88 -5.82
CA LYS A 44 -14.50 15.18 -5.92
C LYS A 44 -15.68 16.15 -5.81
N GLU A 45 -15.61 17.12 -4.92
CA GLU A 45 -16.66 18.13 -4.73
C GLU A 45 -16.91 18.98 -5.98
N VAL A 46 -15.88 19.23 -6.77
CA VAL A 46 -16.01 19.90 -8.08
C VAL A 46 -16.35 18.96 -9.24
N GLY A 47 -16.69 17.72 -8.95
CA GLY A 47 -17.15 16.73 -9.94
C GLY A 47 -16.05 15.94 -10.64
N VAL A 48 -14.83 15.97 -10.13
CA VAL A 48 -13.72 15.19 -10.68
C VAL A 48 -13.72 13.77 -10.08
N ASN A 49 -13.71 12.77 -10.93
CA ASN A 49 -13.47 11.39 -10.52
C ASN A 49 -11.96 11.11 -10.54
N PHE A 50 -11.47 10.38 -9.55
CA PHE A 50 -10.07 9.99 -9.49
C PHE A 50 -9.90 8.51 -9.25
N ILE A 51 -8.82 7.96 -9.79
CA ILE A 51 -8.41 6.56 -9.61
C ILE A 51 -7.00 6.57 -9.05
N VAL A 52 -6.80 5.91 -7.92
CA VAL A 52 -5.48 5.72 -7.32
C VAL A 52 -4.96 4.35 -7.70
N ILE A 53 -3.81 4.32 -8.34
CA ILE A 53 -3.16 3.09 -8.79
C ILE A 53 -1.95 2.83 -7.89
N GLY A 54 -1.91 1.65 -7.30
CA GLY A 54 -0.79 1.19 -6.49
C GLY A 54 -0.23 -0.13 -7.00
N HIS A 55 0.96 -0.48 -6.54
CA HIS A 55 1.58 -1.76 -6.84
C HIS A 55 1.26 -2.78 -5.76
N VAL A 56 1.21 -4.04 -6.15
CA VAL A 56 0.99 -5.19 -5.27
C VAL A 56 2.33 -5.77 -4.85
N LYS A 57 2.45 -6.09 -3.58
CA LYS A 57 3.57 -6.86 -3.03
C LYS A 57 3.06 -8.05 -2.23
N THR A 58 3.91 -9.06 -2.10
CA THR A 58 3.64 -10.22 -1.26
C THR A 58 4.02 -9.92 0.18
N LYS A 59 3.16 -10.29 1.10
CA LYS A 59 3.43 -10.23 2.54
C LYS A 59 3.24 -11.61 3.14
N GLU A 60 4.23 -12.04 3.90
CA GLU A 60 4.14 -13.25 4.70
C GLU A 60 3.32 -12.99 5.97
N VAL A 61 2.38 -13.86 6.24
CA VAL A 61 1.51 -13.81 7.42
C VAL A 61 1.54 -15.17 8.09
N THR A 62 1.77 -15.18 9.40
CA THR A 62 1.68 -16.39 10.22
C THR A 62 0.34 -16.40 10.95
N ASP A 63 -0.41 -17.47 10.76
CA ASP A 63 -1.64 -17.69 11.51
C ASP A 63 -1.29 -18.13 12.94
N VAL A 64 -1.79 -17.36 13.90
CA VAL A 64 -1.50 -17.59 15.33
C VAL A 64 -2.09 -18.91 15.85
N ILE A 65 -3.17 -19.39 15.25
CA ILE A 65 -3.86 -20.60 15.70
C ILE A 65 -3.25 -21.87 15.12
N SER A 66 -2.98 -21.86 13.82
CA SER A 66 -2.45 -23.02 13.10
C SER A 66 -0.93 -23.04 13.00
N GLU A 67 -0.26 -21.95 13.41
CA GLU A 67 1.18 -21.71 13.22
C GLU A 67 1.63 -21.83 11.75
N ALA A 68 0.69 -21.89 10.83
CA ALA A 68 0.94 -21.95 9.41
C ALA A 68 1.33 -20.58 8.87
N THR A 69 2.38 -20.54 8.07
CA THR A 69 2.83 -19.35 7.37
C THR A 69 2.34 -19.39 5.94
N TYR A 70 1.71 -18.32 5.50
CA TYR A 70 1.25 -18.17 4.12
C TYR A 70 1.50 -16.77 3.58
N ASN A 71 1.56 -16.67 2.26
CA ASN A 71 1.73 -15.41 1.57
C ASN A 71 0.39 -14.80 1.22
N THR A 72 0.23 -13.53 1.53
CA THR A 72 -0.91 -12.72 1.11
C THR A 72 -0.47 -11.56 0.24
N LEU A 73 -1.37 -11.10 -0.61
CA LEU A 73 -1.15 -9.93 -1.43
C LEU A 73 -1.53 -8.68 -0.64
N THR A 74 -0.66 -7.70 -0.66
CA THR A 74 -0.91 -6.36 -0.12
C THR A 74 -0.39 -5.32 -1.11
N ASN A 75 -0.72 -4.06 -0.90
CA ASN A 75 -0.17 -3.00 -1.76
C ASN A 75 1.17 -2.48 -1.22
N ASP A 76 1.89 -1.79 -2.08
CA ASP A 76 3.20 -1.22 -1.78
C ASP A 76 3.12 0.19 -1.14
N VAL A 77 1.94 0.74 -1.02
CA VAL A 77 1.72 2.04 -0.37
C VAL A 77 1.88 1.89 1.13
N ALA A 78 2.48 2.89 1.77
CA ALA A 78 2.61 2.89 3.23
C ALA A 78 1.26 2.67 3.91
N LYS A 79 1.24 1.81 4.91
CA LYS A 79 0.01 1.33 5.56
C LYS A 79 -0.93 2.44 6.00
N THR A 80 -0.40 3.52 6.53
CA THR A 80 -1.18 4.68 7.00
C THR A 80 -1.96 5.33 5.85
N TYR A 81 -1.29 5.58 4.72
CA TYR A 81 -1.91 6.20 3.55
C TYR A 81 -2.91 5.27 2.88
N PHE A 82 -2.57 4.00 2.76
CA PHE A 82 -3.47 3.01 2.20
C PHE A 82 -4.75 2.84 3.03
N ASN A 83 -4.63 2.74 4.34
CA ASN A 83 -5.80 2.61 5.22
C ASN A 83 -6.69 3.85 5.15
N GLY A 84 -6.11 5.05 5.04
CA GLY A 84 -6.86 6.29 4.86
C GLY A 84 -7.64 6.31 3.55
N LEU A 85 -7.01 5.95 2.43
CA LEU A 85 -7.65 5.84 1.13
C LEU A 85 -8.73 4.75 1.09
N LYS A 86 -8.43 3.56 1.63
CA LYS A 86 -9.33 2.42 1.67
C LYS A 86 -10.64 2.73 2.39
N LYS A 87 -10.59 3.47 3.49
CA LYS A 87 -11.78 3.83 4.27
C LYS A 87 -12.72 4.77 3.52
N LYS A 88 -12.20 5.57 2.61
CA LYS A 88 -12.95 6.62 1.90
C LYS A 88 -13.25 6.29 0.44
N CYS A 89 -12.62 5.29 -0.16
CA CYS A 89 -12.88 4.93 -1.55
C CYS A 89 -14.23 4.21 -1.69
N HIS A 90 -14.88 4.41 -2.85
CA HIS A 90 -16.14 3.73 -3.18
C HIS A 90 -15.90 2.31 -3.70
N PHE A 91 -14.73 2.07 -4.26
CA PHE A 91 -14.38 0.83 -4.91
C PHE A 91 -12.89 0.52 -4.71
N LEU A 92 -12.59 -0.71 -4.35
CA LEU A 92 -11.24 -1.23 -4.23
C LEU A 92 -11.13 -2.50 -5.06
N ALA A 93 -10.18 -2.53 -5.99
CA ALA A 93 -10.00 -3.67 -6.87
C ALA A 93 -8.53 -4.10 -6.92
N LEU A 94 -8.33 -5.39 -7.14
CA LEU A 94 -7.05 -6.00 -7.46
C LEU A 94 -7.07 -6.40 -8.93
N ALA A 95 -6.17 -5.83 -9.72
CA ALA A 95 -5.94 -6.26 -11.10
C ALA A 95 -4.82 -7.30 -11.14
N TYR A 96 -5.05 -8.43 -11.77
CA TYR A 96 -4.07 -9.48 -11.92
C TYR A 96 -4.23 -10.20 -13.26
N ASN A 97 -3.15 -10.82 -13.72
CA ASN A 97 -3.19 -11.69 -14.88
C ASN A 97 -3.54 -13.11 -14.43
N ASP A 98 -4.61 -13.65 -14.95
CA ASP A 98 -4.94 -15.05 -14.75
C ASP A 98 -3.99 -15.91 -15.61
N ARG A 99 -3.20 -16.73 -14.95
CA ARG A 99 -2.24 -17.62 -15.60
C ARG A 99 -2.56 -19.06 -15.23
N SER A 100 -3.08 -19.80 -16.18
CA SER A 100 -3.13 -21.24 -16.07
C SER A 100 -1.83 -21.85 -16.57
N ILE A 101 -1.10 -22.53 -15.70
CA ILE A 101 0.06 -23.32 -16.10
C ILE A 101 -0.47 -24.68 -16.53
N ALA A 102 -0.66 -24.88 -17.83
CA ALA A 102 -0.85 -26.22 -18.39
C ALA A 102 0.48 -26.96 -18.23
N LYS A 103 0.54 -27.92 -17.33
CA LYS A 103 1.63 -28.89 -17.32
C LYS A 103 1.44 -29.77 -18.55
N GLU A 104 2.13 -29.45 -19.64
CA GLU A 104 2.32 -30.42 -20.70
C GLU A 104 3.00 -31.66 -20.07
N LYS A 105 2.30 -32.76 -20.05
CA LYS A 105 2.94 -34.04 -19.87
C LYS A 105 3.80 -34.26 -21.12
N THR A 106 5.02 -33.73 -21.10
CA THR A 106 6.03 -34.16 -22.05
C THR A 106 6.13 -35.66 -21.87
N GLY A 107 5.65 -36.39 -22.83
CA GLY A 107 5.73 -37.87 -22.87
C GLY A 107 7.17 -38.33 -23.09
N LYS A 108 8.12 -37.78 -22.38
CA LYS A 108 9.39 -38.42 -22.15
C LYS A 108 9.10 -39.59 -21.24
N LYS A 109 8.78 -40.72 -21.84
CA LYS A 109 9.02 -42.00 -21.20
C LYS A 109 10.41 -41.90 -20.62
N ASP A 110 10.51 -41.91 -19.29
CA ASP A 110 11.77 -42.12 -18.66
C ASP A 110 12.41 -43.33 -19.33
N PHE A 111 13.46 -43.08 -20.06
CA PHE A 111 14.32 -44.12 -20.58
C PHE A 111 15.11 -44.66 -19.38
N LYS A 112 14.39 -45.31 -18.46
CA LYS A 112 15.04 -46.28 -17.60
C LYS A 112 15.35 -47.44 -18.49
N GLY A 113 16.58 -47.48 -18.93
CA GLY A 113 17.11 -48.57 -19.66
C GLY A 113 16.75 -49.86 -18.96
N LYS A 114 15.86 -50.58 -19.58
CA LYS A 114 15.87 -52.02 -19.37
C LYS A 114 17.11 -52.49 -20.07
N ALA A 115 18.05 -52.84 -19.26
CA ALA A 115 19.01 -53.81 -19.70
C ALA A 115 18.26 -55.06 -20.17
#